data_eee28188f8e921172406db96cb1cc1c9
#
_entry.id   eee28188f8e921172406db96cb1cc1c9
#
_cell.length_a   1.000
_cell.length_b   1.000
_cell.length_c   1.000
_cell.angle_alpha   90.00
_cell.angle_beta   90.00
_cell.angle_gamma   90.00
#
_symmetry.space_group_name_H-M   'P 1'
#
loop_
_entity.id
_entity.type
_entity.pdbx_description
1 polymer ?
#
loop_
_entity_poly.entity_id
_entity_poly.type
_entity_poly.pdbx_seq_one_letter_code
_entity_poly.pdbx_strand_id
1 'polypeptide(L)'
;AVPYFDVYDPRFLDFAVPMAARGSITFQLEDYQAFIKLHRLIDFDLEAFKNQIKDAVKKYVKGFITNVPSDNQIPVLQIERKVMEISDLIQQKLAPAFIEDFGVKLKRFDLSAIEPDKESDGYEELRHLTAGQQAKTIEAQTDINIKNMQDTQRINAENMEETMRIQREESQ
;
A
#
# COMPACT_ATOMS: atom_id res chain seq x y z
N ALA A 1 -3.00 13.21 2.74
CA ALA A 1 -4.19 12.41 3.00
C ALA A 1 -4.83 11.90 1.71
N VAL A 2 -5.34 10.69 1.73
CA VAL A 2 -6.13 10.13 0.62
C VAL A 2 -7.60 10.26 1.00
N PRO A 3 -8.39 11.09 0.27
CA PRO A 3 -9.80 11.29 0.61
C PRO A 3 -10.62 10.03 0.34
N TYR A 4 -11.85 10.03 0.76
CA TYR A 4 -12.73 8.88 0.69
C TYR A 4 -12.78 8.24 -0.71
N PHE A 5 -12.60 6.93 -0.73
CA PHE A 5 -12.77 6.06 -1.90
C PHE A 5 -13.52 4.80 -1.49
N ASP A 6 -14.26 4.23 -2.42
CA ASP A 6 -15.10 3.07 -2.13
C ASP A 6 -14.31 1.77 -2.13
N VAL A 7 -14.51 0.97 -1.08
CA VAL A 7 -13.92 -0.37 -0.96
C VAL A 7 -15.05 -1.38 -0.79
N TYR A 8 -15.01 -2.47 -1.56
CA TYR A 8 -16.02 -3.51 -1.56
C TYR A 8 -15.50 -4.76 -0.88
N ASP A 9 -16.35 -5.37 -0.03
CA ASP A 9 -16.08 -6.71 0.49
C ASP A 9 -16.48 -7.73 -0.58
N PRO A 10 -15.59 -8.68 -0.96
CA PRO A 10 -15.91 -9.65 -2.01
C PRO A 10 -17.13 -10.52 -1.72
N ARG A 11 -17.46 -10.68 -0.44
CA ARG A 11 -18.62 -11.47 -0.03
C ARG A 11 -19.95 -10.71 -0.18
N PHE A 12 -19.88 -9.37 -0.22
CA PHE A 12 -21.04 -8.50 -0.22
C PHE A 12 -20.81 -7.33 -1.19
N LEU A 13 -20.76 -7.66 -2.49
CA LEU A 13 -20.38 -6.70 -3.54
C LEU A 13 -21.35 -5.53 -3.72
N ASP A 14 -22.57 -5.64 -3.17
CA ASP A 14 -23.57 -4.59 -3.29
C ASP A 14 -23.31 -3.40 -2.35
N PHE A 15 -22.38 -3.55 -1.41
CA PHE A 15 -22.12 -2.53 -0.40
C PHE A 15 -20.72 -1.99 -0.51
N ALA A 16 -20.60 -0.71 -0.88
CA ALA A 16 -19.35 0.02 -0.85
C ALA A 16 -19.18 0.67 0.52
N VAL A 17 -17.97 0.56 1.08
CA VAL A 17 -17.60 1.26 2.30
C VAL A 17 -16.58 2.34 1.93
N PRO A 18 -16.94 3.64 2.06
CA PRO A 18 -15.96 4.69 1.82
C PRO A 18 -14.85 4.66 2.87
N MET A 19 -13.60 4.71 2.43
CA MET A 19 -12.44 4.74 3.30
C MET A 19 -11.53 5.91 2.97
N ALA A 20 -10.92 6.49 3.99
CA ALA A 20 -9.90 7.52 3.86
C ALA A 20 -8.63 7.04 4.53
N ALA A 21 -7.48 7.39 3.96
CA ALA A 21 -6.18 7.02 4.50
C ALA A 21 -5.35 8.26 4.79
N ARG A 22 -4.57 8.23 5.87
CA ARG A 22 -3.64 9.30 6.24
C ARG A 22 -2.29 8.71 6.56
N GLY A 23 -1.25 9.43 6.19
CA GLY A 23 0.10 8.98 6.45
C GLY A 23 1.14 10.02 6.06
N SER A 24 2.39 9.62 6.16
CA SER A 24 3.54 10.44 5.80
C SER A 24 4.57 9.64 5.04
N ILE A 25 5.36 10.35 4.25
CA ILE A 25 6.41 9.73 3.44
C ILE A 25 7.67 10.59 3.49
N THR A 26 8.81 9.93 3.64
CA THR A 26 10.13 10.55 3.58
C THR A 26 10.97 9.85 2.52
N PHE A 27 11.56 10.62 1.61
CA PHE A 27 12.41 10.10 0.56
C PHE A 27 13.72 10.89 0.47
N GLN A 28 14.72 10.31 -0.18
CA GLN A 28 16.05 10.90 -0.32
C GLN A 28 16.60 10.67 -1.73
N LEU A 29 17.29 11.67 -2.23
CA LEU A 29 18.10 11.55 -3.44
C LEU A 29 19.44 10.89 -3.07
N GLU A 30 19.74 9.71 -3.63
CA GLU A 30 21.01 9.04 -3.37
C GLU A 30 22.09 9.44 -4.36
N ASP A 31 21.73 9.54 -5.64
CA ASP A 31 22.64 9.92 -6.71
C ASP A 31 22.06 11.11 -7.46
N TYR A 32 22.59 12.29 -7.16
CA TYR A 32 22.13 13.54 -7.77
C TYR A 32 22.34 13.57 -9.28
N GLN A 33 23.46 13.04 -9.76
CA GLN A 33 23.75 13.02 -11.20
C GLN A 33 22.81 12.06 -11.94
N ALA A 34 22.61 10.86 -11.41
CA ALA A 34 21.66 9.92 -11.97
C ALA A 34 20.24 10.48 -11.97
N PHE A 35 19.87 11.18 -10.92
CA PHE A 35 18.57 11.84 -10.81
C PHE A 35 18.38 12.90 -11.90
N ILE A 36 19.38 13.75 -12.13
CA ILE A 36 19.32 14.77 -13.17
C ILE A 36 19.18 14.12 -14.56
N LYS A 37 19.96 13.07 -14.83
CA LYS A 37 19.88 12.33 -16.10
C LYS A 37 18.51 11.71 -16.32
N LEU A 38 17.97 11.08 -15.29
CA LEU A 38 16.66 10.41 -15.35
C LEU A 38 15.54 11.39 -15.71
N HIS A 39 15.56 12.57 -15.10
CA HIS A 39 14.55 13.60 -15.28
C HIS A 39 14.86 14.59 -16.39
N ARG A 40 16.07 14.55 -16.98
CA ARG A 40 16.54 15.43 -18.06
C ARG A 40 16.27 16.91 -17.77
N LEU A 41 16.61 17.34 -16.55
CA LEU A 41 16.19 18.63 -16.04
C LEU A 41 17.13 19.76 -16.48
N ILE A 42 16.56 20.83 -17.03
CA ILE A 42 17.21 22.12 -17.22
C ILE A 42 16.85 23.01 -16.02
N ASP A 43 15.57 23.04 -15.62
CA ASP A 43 15.09 23.72 -14.42
C ASP A 43 14.32 22.72 -13.55
N PHE A 44 14.78 22.52 -12.32
CA PHE A 44 14.15 21.59 -11.38
C PHE A 44 13.28 22.33 -10.38
N ASP A 45 11.98 22.02 -10.40
CA ASP A 45 11.01 22.53 -9.43
C ASP A 45 10.75 21.44 -8.38
N LEU A 46 11.33 21.61 -7.19
CA LEU A 46 11.21 20.66 -6.09
C LEU A 46 9.76 20.49 -5.63
N GLU A 47 9.01 21.59 -5.59
CA GLU A 47 7.60 21.52 -5.15
C GLU A 47 6.73 20.74 -6.14
N ALA A 48 6.92 20.96 -7.42
CA ALA A 48 6.23 20.19 -8.45
C ALA A 48 6.57 18.71 -8.37
N PHE A 49 7.86 18.40 -8.13
CA PHE A 49 8.33 17.02 -7.97
C PHE A 49 7.72 16.35 -6.74
N LYS A 50 7.69 17.05 -5.60
CA LYS A 50 7.04 16.55 -4.40
C LYS A 50 5.56 16.25 -4.63
N ASN A 51 4.87 17.12 -5.38
CA ASN A 51 3.46 16.91 -5.70
C ASN A 51 3.25 15.69 -6.59
N GLN A 52 4.14 15.45 -7.57
CA GLN A 52 4.09 14.25 -8.39
C GLN A 52 4.25 12.99 -7.54
N ILE A 53 5.17 13.00 -6.60
CA ILE A 53 5.38 11.87 -5.68
C ILE A 53 4.14 11.67 -4.80
N LYS A 54 3.58 12.75 -4.24
CA LYS A 54 2.36 12.65 -3.43
C LYS A 54 1.21 12.03 -4.22
N ASP A 55 1.01 12.44 -5.45
CA ASP A 55 -0.07 11.92 -6.29
C ASP A 55 0.14 10.44 -6.61
N ALA A 56 1.38 10.05 -6.91
CA ALA A 56 1.71 8.65 -7.15
C ALA A 56 1.49 7.79 -5.90
N VAL A 57 1.90 8.27 -4.73
CA VAL A 57 1.70 7.57 -3.45
C VAL A 57 0.22 7.41 -3.15
N LYS A 58 -0.58 8.46 -3.32
CA LYS A 58 -2.03 8.40 -3.11
C LYS A 58 -2.67 7.34 -4.01
N LYS A 59 -2.27 7.30 -5.27
CA LYS A 59 -2.76 6.31 -6.22
C LYS A 59 -2.39 4.89 -5.80
N TYR A 60 -1.15 4.67 -5.38
CA TYR A 60 -0.68 3.37 -4.90
C TYR A 60 -1.43 2.91 -3.66
N VAL A 61 -1.57 3.78 -2.66
CA VAL A 61 -2.26 3.49 -1.41
C VAL A 61 -3.72 3.14 -1.68
N LYS A 62 -4.39 3.96 -2.47
CA LYS A 62 -5.77 3.72 -2.86
C LYS A 62 -5.94 2.37 -3.56
N GLY A 63 -5.10 2.10 -4.55
CA GLY A 63 -5.16 0.85 -5.31
C GLY A 63 -4.88 -0.37 -4.44
N PHE A 64 -3.89 -0.29 -3.55
CA PHE A 64 -3.56 -1.37 -2.64
C PHE A 64 -4.73 -1.69 -1.71
N ILE A 65 -5.28 -0.67 -1.03
CA ILE A 65 -6.38 -0.86 -0.08
C ILE A 65 -7.64 -1.36 -0.79
N THR A 66 -7.93 -0.83 -1.98
CA THR A 66 -9.09 -1.25 -2.77
C THR A 66 -9.03 -2.74 -3.12
N ASN A 67 -7.84 -3.26 -3.40
CA ASN A 67 -7.66 -4.65 -3.87
C ASN A 67 -7.41 -5.65 -2.73
N VAL A 68 -7.04 -5.20 -1.53
CA VAL A 68 -6.73 -6.07 -0.40
C VAL A 68 -7.87 -7.04 -0.07
N PRO A 69 -9.15 -6.60 0.02
CA PRO A 69 -10.22 -7.55 0.34
C PRO A 69 -10.37 -8.67 -0.70
N SER A 70 -10.26 -8.34 -1.99
CA SER A 70 -10.41 -9.32 -3.07
C SER A 70 -9.21 -10.22 -3.21
N ASP A 71 -8.00 -9.64 -3.22
CA ASP A 71 -6.77 -10.39 -3.50
C ASP A 71 -6.34 -11.25 -2.32
N ASN A 72 -6.62 -10.81 -1.10
CA ASN A 72 -6.10 -11.45 0.12
C ASN A 72 -7.19 -11.87 1.08
N GLN A 73 -8.45 -11.70 0.70
CA GLN A 73 -9.62 -12.12 1.48
C GLN A 73 -9.64 -11.52 2.89
N ILE A 74 -9.19 -10.27 3.01
CA ILE A 74 -9.26 -9.51 4.27
C ILE A 74 -10.62 -8.81 4.31
N PRO A 75 -11.47 -9.08 5.30
CA PRO A 75 -12.76 -8.41 5.40
C PRO A 75 -12.60 -6.89 5.52
N VAL A 76 -13.45 -6.14 4.83
CA VAL A 76 -13.39 -4.68 4.79
C VAL A 76 -13.39 -4.08 6.21
N LEU A 77 -14.20 -4.62 7.13
CA LEU A 77 -14.29 -4.11 8.49
C LEU A 77 -13.04 -4.39 9.35
N GLN A 78 -12.12 -5.24 8.89
CA GLN A 78 -10.86 -5.53 9.59
C GLN A 78 -9.71 -4.61 9.13
N ILE A 79 -9.85 -3.90 8.04
CA ILE A 79 -8.79 -3.08 7.46
C ILE A 79 -8.34 -1.99 8.43
N GLU A 80 -9.29 -1.30 9.08
CA GLU A 80 -9.01 -0.23 10.04
C GLU A 80 -8.05 -0.68 11.16
N ARG A 81 -8.21 -1.91 11.64
CA ARG A 81 -7.42 -2.46 12.75
C ARG A 81 -6.05 -2.96 12.34
N LYS A 82 -5.83 -3.13 11.04
CA LYS A 82 -4.60 -3.72 10.49
C LYS A 82 -3.75 -2.68 9.76
N VAL A 83 -3.86 -1.43 10.16
CA VAL A 83 -3.18 -0.31 9.50
C VAL A 83 -1.66 -0.47 9.53
N MET A 84 -1.07 -0.96 10.62
CA MET A 84 0.38 -1.12 10.73
C MET A 84 0.91 -2.16 9.74
N GLU A 85 0.25 -3.30 9.68
CA GLU A 85 0.62 -4.40 8.78
C GLU A 85 0.43 -4.01 7.33
N ILE A 86 -0.65 -3.29 7.02
CA ILE A 86 -0.91 -2.79 5.67
C ILE A 86 0.12 -1.73 5.29
N SER A 87 0.50 -0.85 6.22
CA SER A 87 1.54 0.14 6.00
C SER A 87 2.87 -0.51 5.60
N ASP A 88 3.29 -1.55 6.31
CA ASP A 88 4.51 -2.28 6.00
C ASP A 88 4.47 -2.93 4.62
N LEU A 89 3.34 -3.53 4.26
CA LEU A 89 3.15 -4.14 2.94
C LEU A 89 3.23 -3.12 1.82
N ILE A 90 2.62 -1.96 2.01
CA ILE A 90 2.68 -0.87 1.02
C ILE A 90 4.11 -0.35 0.87
N GLN A 91 4.83 -0.17 1.98
CA GLN A 91 6.22 0.28 1.96
C GLN A 91 7.10 -0.66 1.13
N GLN A 92 6.95 -1.96 1.32
CA GLN A 92 7.70 -2.97 0.58
C GLN A 92 7.47 -2.90 -0.93
N LYS A 93 6.25 -2.54 -1.35
CA LYS A 93 5.92 -2.35 -2.77
C LYS A 93 6.37 -1.01 -3.32
N LEU A 94 6.28 0.05 -2.51
CA LEU A 94 6.63 1.40 -2.96
C LEU A 94 8.14 1.58 -3.13
N ALA A 95 8.97 0.97 -2.29
CA ALA A 95 10.41 1.21 -2.30
C ALA A 95 11.05 0.96 -3.66
N PRO A 96 10.85 -0.21 -4.33
CA PRO A 96 11.42 -0.41 -5.65
C PRO A 96 10.79 0.49 -6.72
N ALA A 97 9.49 0.76 -6.62
CA ALA A 97 8.81 1.64 -7.58
C ALA A 97 9.35 3.07 -7.52
N PHE A 98 9.72 3.56 -6.34
CA PHE A 98 10.30 4.90 -6.17
C PHE A 98 11.65 5.02 -6.86
N ILE A 99 12.49 3.99 -6.75
CA ILE A 99 13.78 3.97 -7.43
C ILE A 99 13.59 3.94 -8.95
N GLU A 100 12.71 3.08 -9.42
CA GLU A 100 12.48 2.88 -10.84
C GLU A 100 11.80 4.09 -11.50
N ASP A 101 10.75 4.62 -10.88
CA ASP A 101 9.91 5.66 -11.48
C ASP A 101 10.45 7.07 -11.23
N PHE A 102 11.07 7.33 -10.10
CA PHE A 102 11.49 8.66 -9.68
C PHE A 102 12.98 8.81 -9.42
N GLY A 103 13.72 7.72 -9.36
CA GLY A 103 15.15 7.76 -9.03
C GLY A 103 15.44 8.21 -7.60
N VAL A 104 14.50 8.00 -6.68
CA VAL A 104 14.65 8.37 -5.27
C VAL A 104 14.55 7.14 -4.39
N LYS A 105 15.25 7.19 -3.25
CA LYS A 105 15.16 6.15 -2.23
C LYS A 105 14.04 6.48 -1.25
N LEU A 106 13.13 5.56 -1.05
CA LEU A 106 12.11 5.65 -0.02
C LEU A 106 12.78 5.36 1.33
N LYS A 107 12.84 6.37 2.20
CA LYS A 107 13.38 6.21 3.55
C LYS A 107 12.35 5.67 4.52
N ARG A 108 11.15 6.24 4.47
CA ARG A 108 10.10 5.89 5.40
C ARG A 108 8.73 6.15 4.77
N PHE A 109 7.86 5.20 4.96
CA PHE A 109 6.45 5.32 4.64
C PHE A 109 5.66 4.88 5.86
N ASP A 110 4.82 5.76 6.39
CA ASP A 110 3.94 5.45 7.51
C ASP A 110 2.51 5.78 7.14
N LEU A 111 1.66 4.76 7.17
CA LEU A 111 0.23 4.94 7.13
C LEU A 111 -0.25 5.01 8.58
N SER A 112 -0.74 6.17 9.00
CA SER A 112 -1.12 6.40 10.39
C SER A 112 -2.55 5.97 10.70
N ALA A 113 -3.44 6.04 9.71
CA ALA A 113 -4.83 5.65 9.87
C ALA A 113 -5.47 5.27 8.54
N ILE A 114 -6.33 4.27 8.60
CA ILE A 114 -7.28 3.94 7.53
C ILE A 114 -8.66 4.01 8.19
N GLU A 115 -9.47 4.98 7.81
CA GLU A 115 -10.74 5.26 8.47
C GLU A 115 -11.91 5.00 7.53
N PRO A 116 -12.79 4.04 7.85
CA PRO A 116 -14.06 3.91 7.12
C PRO A 116 -15.01 5.03 7.53
N ASP A 117 -15.89 5.41 6.61
CA ASP A 117 -17.01 6.30 6.95
C ASP A 117 -18.08 5.48 7.66
N LYS A 118 -18.10 5.55 8.98
CA LYS A 118 -19.00 4.77 9.84
C LYS A 118 -20.45 5.22 9.76
N GLU A 119 -20.70 6.38 9.17
CA GLU A 119 -22.04 6.89 8.94
C GLU A 119 -22.60 6.48 7.58
N SER A 120 -21.78 5.84 6.73
CA SER A 120 -22.23 5.39 5.42
C SER A 120 -23.20 4.20 5.53
N ASP A 121 -24.11 4.12 4.58
CA ASP A 121 -25.06 3.01 4.50
C ASP A 121 -24.33 1.68 4.29
N GLY A 122 -23.30 1.66 3.46
CA GLY A 122 -22.52 0.47 3.20
C GLY A 122 -21.82 -0.08 4.45
N TYR A 123 -21.26 0.79 5.29
CA TYR A 123 -20.64 0.39 6.55
C TYR A 123 -21.67 -0.22 7.51
N GLU A 124 -22.82 0.43 7.70
CA GLU A 124 -23.89 -0.04 8.57
C GLU A 124 -24.45 -1.39 8.10
N GLU A 125 -24.71 -1.54 6.81
CA GLU A 125 -25.20 -2.80 6.26
C GLU A 125 -24.18 -3.93 6.42
N LEU A 126 -22.90 -3.66 6.14
CA LEU A 126 -21.84 -4.67 6.26
C LEU A 126 -21.66 -5.08 7.72
N ARG A 127 -21.68 -4.11 8.65
CA ARG A 127 -21.60 -4.37 10.08
C ARG A 127 -22.78 -5.26 10.54
N HIS A 128 -23.97 -4.96 10.08
CA HIS A 128 -25.16 -5.72 10.42
C HIS A 128 -25.10 -7.16 9.89
N LEU A 129 -24.67 -7.34 8.65
CA LEU A 129 -24.54 -8.66 8.03
C LEU A 129 -23.48 -9.53 8.71
N THR A 130 -22.46 -8.93 9.31
CA THR A 130 -21.37 -9.66 9.96
C THR A 130 -21.51 -9.76 11.47
N ALA A 131 -22.55 -9.16 12.06
CA ALA A 131 -22.74 -9.12 13.52
C ALA A 131 -22.92 -10.51 14.15
N GLY A 132 -23.42 -11.48 13.39
CA GLY A 132 -23.59 -12.86 13.86
C GLY A 132 -22.35 -13.73 13.78
N GLN A 133 -21.25 -13.22 13.22
CA GLN A 133 -20.01 -13.96 13.07
C GLN A 133 -19.12 -13.75 14.29
N GLN A 134 -18.35 -14.78 14.69
CA GLN A 134 -17.43 -14.66 15.82
C GLN A 134 -16.25 -13.77 15.42
N ALA A 135 -16.20 -12.57 15.98
CA ALA A 135 -15.18 -11.56 15.66
C ALA A 135 -13.75 -12.08 15.83
N LYS A 136 -13.50 -12.90 16.85
CA LYS A 136 -12.17 -13.50 17.09
C LYS A 136 -11.75 -14.43 15.95
N THR A 137 -12.67 -15.23 15.42
CA THR A 137 -12.37 -16.14 14.31
C THR A 137 -12.06 -15.36 13.05
N ILE A 138 -12.81 -14.29 12.76
CA ILE A 138 -12.59 -13.42 11.61
C ILE A 138 -11.21 -12.76 11.73
N GLU A 139 -10.88 -12.22 12.90
CA GLU A 139 -9.60 -11.56 13.12
C GLU A 139 -8.42 -12.54 13.00
N ALA A 140 -8.54 -13.74 13.54
CA ALA A 140 -7.52 -14.77 13.41
C ALA A 140 -7.28 -15.14 11.95
N GLN A 141 -8.35 -15.31 11.16
CA GLN A 141 -8.22 -15.59 9.74
C GLN A 141 -7.59 -14.42 8.98
N THR A 142 -7.93 -13.19 9.33
CA THR A 142 -7.34 -11.99 8.76
C THR A 142 -5.84 -11.94 9.03
N ASP A 143 -5.42 -12.23 10.26
CA ASP A 143 -4.00 -12.25 10.63
C ASP A 143 -3.22 -13.31 9.84
N ILE A 144 -3.79 -14.50 9.64
CA ILE A 144 -3.20 -15.53 8.79
C ILE A 144 -3.06 -15.04 7.35
N ASN A 145 -4.09 -14.40 6.81
CA ASN A 145 -4.07 -13.90 5.44
C ASN A 145 -3.00 -12.82 5.26
N ILE A 146 -2.85 -11.91 6.22
CA ILE A 146 -1.80 -10.88 6.20
C ILE A 146 -0.41 -11.52 6.28
N LYS A 147 -0.22 -12.50 7.16
CA LYS A 147 1.05 -13.22 7.27
C LYS A 147 1.42 -13.89 5.95
N ASN A 148 0.46 -14.52 5.28
CA ASN A 148 0.70 -15.13 3.98
C ASN A 148 1.14 -14.10 2.94
N MET A 149 0.57 -12.90 2.95
CA MET A 149 1.00 -11.81 2.08
C MET A 149 2.44 -11.40 2.36
N GLN A 150 2.78 -11.22 3.63
CA GLN A 150 4.12 -10.82 4.05
C GLN A 150 5.16 -11.86 3.65
N ASP A 151 4.86 -13.15 3.87
CA ASP A 151 5.73 -14.26 3.48
C ASP A 151 5.93 -14.30 1.96
N THR A 152 4.87 -14.12 1.18
CA THR A 152 4.95 -14.09 -0.28
C THR A 152 5.84 -12.94 -0.75
N GLN A 153 5.67 -11.74 -0.20
CA GLN A 153 6.48 -10.58 -0.58
C GLN A 153 7.96 -10.78 -0.20
N ARG A 154 8.23 -11.37 0.97
CA ARG A 154 9.59 -11.68 1.40
C ARG A 154 10.26 -12.66 0.43
N ILE A 155 9.58 -13.74 0.07
CA ILE A 155 10.10 -14.74 -0.87
C ILE A 155 10.39 -14.09 -2.22
N ASN A 156 9.48 -13.25 -2.72
CA ASN A 156 9.68 -12.54 -3.98
C ASN A 156 10.89 -11.61 -3.93
N ALA A 157 11.09 -10.89 -2.82
CA ALA A 157 12.23 -10.01 -2.64
C ALA A 157 13.54 -10.80 -2.59
N GLU A 158 13.59 -11.90 -1.86
CA GLU A 158 14.75 -12.79 -1.80
C GLU A 158 15.10 -13.36 -3.17
N ASN A 159 14.11 -13.80 -3.94
CA ASN A 159 14.30 -14.30 -5.30
C ASN A 159 14.85 -13.21 -6.23
N MET A 160 14.37 -11.98 -6.12
CA MET A 160 14.88 -10.86 -6.90
C MET A 160 16.34 -10.55 -6.56
N GLU A 161 16.69 -10.54 -5.27
CA GLU A 161 18.06 -10.30 -4.84
C GLU A 161 19.01 -11.38 -5.36
N GLU A 162 18.61 -12.64 -5.30
CA GLU A 162 19.38 -13.75 -5.82
C GLU A 162 19.57 -13.64 -7.33
N THR A 163 18.53 -13.32 -8.07
CA THR A 163 18.59 -13.10 -9.51
C THR A 163 19.54 -11.97 -9.86
N MET A 164 19.47 -10.85 -9.15
CA MET A 164 20.36 -9.72 -9.34
C MET A 164 21.83 -10.09 -9.05
N ARG A 165 22.07 -10.86 -8.00
CA ARG A 165 23.40 -11.33 -7.65
C ARG A 165 23.98 -12.23 -8.75
N ILE A 166 23.21 -13.17 -9.25
CA ILE A 166 23.61 -14.05 -10.35
C ILE A 166 23.95 -13.24 -11.59
N GLN A 167 23.14 -12.28 -11.96
CA GLN A 167 23.40 -11.41 -13.11
C GLN A 167 24.69 -10.60 -12.94
N ARG A 168 24.98 -10.11 -11.74
CA ARG A 168 26.24 -9.40 -11.46
C ARG A 168 27.45 -10.32 -11.59
N GLU A 169 27.37 -11.55 -11.10
CA GLU A 169 28.45 -12.53 -11.21
C GLU A 169 28.71 -12.93 -12.68
N GLU A 170 27.66 -13.08 -13.46
CA GLU A 170 27.78 -13.37 -14.89
C GLU A 170 28.38 -12.22 -15.71
N SER A 171 28.20 -10.98 -15.23
CA SER A 171 28.72 -9.78 -15.91
C SER A 171 30.22 -9.56 -15.67
N GLN A 172 30.83 -10.29 -14.78
CA GLN A 172 32.25 -10.22 -14.52
C GLN A 172 33.01 -11.26 -15.32
#